data_b52437dbb9cb5f129126efee4ea4788b
#
_entry.id   b52437dbb9cb5f129126efee4ea4788b
#
_cell.length_a   1.000
_cell.length_b   1.000
_cell.length_c   1.000
_cell.angle_alpha   90.00
_cell.angle_beta   90.00
_cell.angle_gamma   90.00
#
_symmetry.space_group_name_H-M   'P 1'
#
loop_
_entity.id
_entity.type
_entity.pdbx_description
1 polymer ?
#
loop_
_entity_poly.entity_id
_entity_poly.type
_entity_poly.pdbx_seq_one_letter_code
_entity_poly.pdbx_strand_id
1 'polypeptide(L)'
;MILLILFIAEKPDLGKSIAAAIPGKKEYDTHKGIITTSFEGEPATIVWCYGHLLTLWDPEDYDPNLKEWKMETIPFYFPDWKHKAQPDKADRVKQIGALLQHADTVVNAGDIDEEGQLLVDELLAFHNYNGKVLRLNTNDTSEVAMRKALKSMVPNELRSRDGVSAFGRQLCDKIFGYNLTRYYSLINGGKKTLPTGRVKMPTLGLVVQRDRLIENHKKMLYYTINASVAVAVGKPVDVPCRYV
;
A
#
# COMPACT_ATOMS: atom_id res chain seq x y z
N MET A 1 -10.87 -28.30 -21.02
CA MET A 1 -10.99 -26.82 -21.01
C MET A 1 -9.67 -26.33 -20.44
N ILE A 2 -8.94 -25.50 -21.18
CA ILE A 2 -7.67 -24.93 -20.72
C ILE A 2 -8.03 -23.78 -19.79
N LEU A 3 -7.57 -23.85 -18.53
CA LEU A 3 -7.84 -22.84 -17.52
C LEU A 3 -6.71 -21.81 -17.54
N LEU A 4 -7.03 -20.52 -17.61
CA LEU A 4 -6.04 -19.44 -17.52
C LEU A 4 -5.92 -18.93 -16.08
N ILE A 5 -4.70 -19.02 -15.53
CA ILE A 5 -4.37 -18.51 -14.20
C ILE A 5 -3.70 -17.15 -14.34
N LEU A 6 -4.25 -16.12 -13.68
CA LEU A 6 -3.70 -14.77 -13.68
C LEU A 6 -3.17 -14.41 -12.30
N PHE A 7 -1.86 -14.22 -12.18
CA PHE A 7 -1.21 -13.68 -10.99
C PHE A 7 -1.15 -12.15 -11.08
N ILE A 8 -1.70 -11.46 -10.11
CA ILE A 8 -1.62 -10.00 -10.00
C ILE A 8 -0.75 -9.66 -8.80
N ALA A 9 0.49 -9.24 -9.06
CA ALA A 9 1.43 -8.84 -8.03
C ALA A 9 1.36 -7.33 -7.77
N GLU A 10 1.72 -6.89 -6.57
CA GLU A 10 1.71 -5.47 -6.21
C GLU A 10 2.78 -4.66 -6.94
N LYS A 11 3.95 -5.28 -7.17
CA LYS A 11 5.13 -4.60 -7.73
C LYS A 11 5.94 -5.53 -8.65
N PRO A 12 6.76 -4.96 -9.55
CA PRO A 12 7.52 -5.73 -10.54
C PRO A 12 8.39 -6.81 -9.94
N ASP A 13 9.08 -6.54 -8.84
CA ASP A 13 10.03 -7.48 -8.24
C ASP A 13 9.32 -8.70 -7.67
N LEU A 14 8.13 -8.51 -7.07
CA LEU A 14 7.31 -9.62 -6.60
C LEU A 14 6.83 -10.48 -7.79
N GLY A 15 6.37 -9.86 -8.87
CA GLY A 15 5.97 -10.57 -10.09
C GLY A 15 7.11 -11.39 -10.71
N LYS A 16 8.32 -10.83 -10.74
CA LYS A 16 9.53 -11.56 -11.21
C LYS A 16 9.90 -12.71 -10.27
N SER A 17 9.77 -12.53 -8.96
CA SER A 17 10.04 -13.59 -7.97
C SER A 17 9.05 -14.75 -8.09
N ILE A 18 7.76 -14.45 -8.33
CA ILE A 18 6.76 -15.48 -8.64
C ILE A 18 7.17 -16.25 -9.90
N ALA A 19 7.52 -15.53 -10.98
CA ALA A 19 7.97 -16.17 -12.22
C ALA A 19 9.21 -17.04 -12.02
N ALA A 20 10.19 -16.57 -11.24
CA ALA A 20 11.41 -17.34 -10.95
C ALA A 20 11.12 -18.65 -10.20
N ALA A 21 10.16 -18.63 -9.29
CA ALA A 21 9.79 -19.77 -8.47
C ALA A 21 8.97 -20.84 -9.26
N ILE A 22 8.24 -20.44 -10.29
CA ILE A 22 7.49 -21.35 -11.16
C ILE A 22 8.48 -22.06 -12.10
N PRO A 23 8.53 -23.40 -12.15
CA PRO A 23 9.41 -24.10 -13.08
C PRO A 23 8.93 -23.98 -14.53
N GLY A 24 9.82 -24.20 -15.49
CA GLY A 24 9.49 -24.24 -16.92
C GLY A 24 9.85 -22.97 -17.70
N LYS A 25 9.43 -22.95 -18.96
CA LYS A 25 9.70 -21.84 -19.89
C LYS A 25 8.91 -20.61 -19.49
N LYS A 26 9.52 -19.43 -19.65
CA LYS A 26 8.88 -18.12 -19.43
C LYS A 26 9.09 -17.25 -20.66
N GLU A 27 8.07 -16.53 -21.01
CA GLU A 27 8.12 -15.52 -22.08
C GLU A 27 7.84 -14.15 -21.45
N TYR A 28 8.77 -13.23 -21.67
CA TYR A 28 8.74 -11.89 -21.06
C TYR A 28 8.32 -10.87 -22.10
N ASP A 29 7.17 -10.25 -21.93
CA ASP A 29 6.79 -9.03 -22.66
C ASP A 29 7.16 -7.83 -21.78
N THR A 30 8.40 -7.33 -21.96
CA THR A 30 8.93 -6.21 -21.16
C THR A 30 8.20 -4.91 -21.43
N HIS A 31 7.65 -4.71 -22.64
CA HIS A 31 6.88 -3.51 -23.00
C HIS A 31 5.54 -3.49 -22.28
N LYS A 32 4.90 -4.64 -22.16
CA LYS A 32 3.62 -4.77 -21.45
C LYS A 32 3.78 -5.06 -19.96
N GLY A 33 4.98 -5.40 -19.49
CA GLY A 33 5.20 -5.80 -18.10
C GLY A 33 4.41 -7.05 -17.74
N ILE A 34 4.46 -8.07 -18.61
CA ILE A 34 3.76 -9.34 -18.48
C ILE A 34 4.77 -10.47 -18.62
N ILE A 35 4.56 -11.53 -17.85
CA ILE A 35 5.30 -12.78 -17.99
C ILE A 35 4.28 -13.89 -18.21
N THR A 36 4.44 -14.68 -19.28
CA THR A 36 3.64 -15.86 -19.52
C THR A 36 4.43 -17.11 -19.24
N THR A 37 3.80 -18.11 -18.67
CA THR A 37 4.40 -19.39 -18.26
C THR A 37 3.32 -20.46 -18.16
N SER A 38 3.64 -21.60 -17.57
CA SER A 38 2.68 -22.63 -17.17
C SER A 38 2.81 -22.90 -15.68
N PHE A 39 1.70 -22.95 -14.97
CA PHE A 39 1.64 -23.27 -13.54
C PHE A 39 0.71 -24.47 -13.33
N GLU A 40 1.24 -25.55 -12.72
CA GLU A 40 0.51 -26.80 -12.50
C GLU A 40 -0.11 -27.41 -13.78
N GLY A 41 0.56 -27.21 -14.92
CA GLY A 41 0.10 -27.72 -16.23
C GLY A 41 -0.84 -26.79 -16.99
N GLU A 42 -1.35 -25.74 -16.38
CA GLU A 42 -2.24 -24.76 -17.00
C GLU A 42 -1.48 -23.50 -17.42
N PRO A 43 -1.92 -22.80 -18.48
CA PRO A 43 -1.38 -21.50 -18.85
C PRO A 43 -1.49 -20.48 -17.70
N ALA A 44 -0.41 -19.76 -17.46
CA ALA A 44 -0.36 -18.76 -16.41
C ALA A 44 0.21 -17.44 -16.93
N THR A 45 -0.40 -16.36 -16.55
CA THR A 45 0.07 -15.00 -16.83
C THR A 45 0.35 -14.28 -15.51
N ILE A 46 1.51 -13.64 -15.42
CA ILE A 46 1.90 -12.84 -14.27
C ILE A 46 1.94 -11.40 -14.71
N VAL A 47 1.21 -10.56 -14.02
CA VAL A 47 1.14 -9.12 -14.23
C VAL A 47 1.36 -8.43 -12.88
N TRP A 48 1.79 -7.18 -12.87
CA TRP A 48 1.98 -6.45 -11.62
C TRP A 48 1.42 -5.04 -11.71
N CYS A 49 1.10 -4.51 -10.56
CA CYS A 49 0.76 -3.11 -10.35
C CYS A 49 2.04 -2.28 -10.12
N TYR A 50 1.86 -0.99 -10.01
CA TYR A 50 2.87 -0.01 -9.58
C TYR A 50 2.33 0.74 -8.36
N GLY A 51 2.03 0.00 -7.29
CA GLY A 51 1.19 0.45 -6.19
C GLY A 51 -0.28 0.58 -6.61
N HIS A 52 -1.10 1.32 -5.85
CA HIS A 52 -2.51 1.51 -6.21
C HIS A 52 -2.67 2.10 -7.61
N LEU A 53 -3.45 1.45 -8.43
CA LEU A 53 -3.79 1.89 -9.79
C LEU A 53 -5.08 2.71 -9.82
N LEU A 54 -5.93 2.49 -8.83
CA LEU A 54 -7.19 3.18 -8.66
C LEU A 54 -7.08 4.27 -7.60
N THR A 55 -8.00 5.19 -7.63
CA THR A 55 -8.25 6.18 -6.59
C THR A 55 -9.75 6.37 -6.43
N LEU A 56 -10.17 6.74 -5.24
CA LEU A 56 -11.56 7.12 -5.02
C LEU A 56 -11.89 8.39 -5.82
N TRP A 57 -13.13 8.51 -6.28
CA TRP A 57 -13.65 9.72 -6.89
C TRP A 57 -13.36 10.94 -6.03
N ASP A 58 -13.08 12.06 -6.68
CA ASP A 58 -12.96 13.34 -6.02
C ASP A 58 -14.37 13.95 -5.79
N PRO A 59 -14.54 14.89 -4.86
CA PRO A 59 -15.84 15.47 -4.58
C PRO A 59 -16.56 16.01 -5.82
N GLU A 60 -15.83 16.63 -6.74
CA GLU A 60 -16.34 17.16 -7.99
C GLU A 60 -16.80 16.10 -9.01
N ASP A 61 -16.35 14.86 -8.84
CA ASP A 61 -16.85 13.74 -9.66
C ASP A 61 -18.28 13.33 -9.25
N TYR A 62 -18.67 13.62 -7.99
CA TYR A 62 -20.02 13.39 -7.47
C TYR A 62 -20.95 14.59 -7.71
N ASP A 63 -20.44 15.79 -7.39
CA ASP A 63 -21.16 17.05 -7.56
C ASP A 63 -20.21 18.13 -8.11
N PRO A 64 -20.39 18.57 -9.37
CA PRO A 64 -19.55 19.61 -9.97
C PRO A 64 -19.51 20.92 -9.18
N ASN A 65 -20.52 21.22 -8.36
CA ASN A 65 -20.54 22.41 -7.49
C ASN A 65 -19.46 22.34 -6.39
N LEU A 66 -19.02 21.15 -6.04
CA LEU A 66 -17.94 20.95 -5.06
C LEU A 66 -16.53 21.24 -5.62
N LYS A 67 -16.42 21.59 -6.91
CA LYS A 67 -15.16 22.04 -7.51
C LYS A 67 -14.71 23.37 -6.89
N GLU A 68 -15.65 24.27 -6.65
CA GLU A 68 -15.40 25.53 -5.95
C GLU A 68 -15.50 25.30 -4.43
N TRP A 69 -14.46 25.67 -3.70
CA TRP A 69 -14.43 25.49 -2.26
C TRP A 69 -15.20 26.61 -1.56
N LYS A 70 -16.26 26.24 -0.84
CA LYS A 70 -17.12 27.15 -0.08
C LYS A 70 -17.39 26.59 1.30
N MET A 71 -17.54 27.46 2.31
CA MET A 71 -17.84 27.03 3.69
C MET A 71 -19.18 26.31 3.78
N GLU A 72 -20.16 26.75 2.98
CA GLU A 72 -21.53 26.21 2.96
C GLU A 72 -21.58 24.75 2.43
N THR A 73 -20.52 24.32 1.70
CA THR A 73 -20.42 22.96 1.16
C THR A 73 -19.63 22.00 2.06
N ILE A 74 -19.25 22.43 3.26
CA ILE A 74 -18.48 21.64 4.23
C ILE A 74 -19.31 21.46 5.51
N PRO A 75 -19.36 20.25 6.11
CA PRO A 75 -18.77 19.01 5.63
C PRO A 75 -19.61 18.35 4.55
N PHE A 76 -18.97 17.57 3.68
CA PHE A 76 -19.65 16.69 2.74
C PHE A 76 -19.29 15.23 3.01
N TYR A 77 -20.20 14.35 2.61
CA TYR A 77 -20.07 12.91 2.73
C TYR A 77 -20.82 12.24 1.57
N PHE A 78 -20.26 11.17 1.03
CA PHE A 78 -20.89 10.36 -0.02
C PHE A 78 -21.16 8.95 0.51
N PRO A 79 -22.40 8.45 0.43
CA PRO A 79 -22.74 7.11 0.90
C PRO A 79 -22.06 6.02 0.07
N ASP A 80 -21.97 6.25 -1.26
CA ASP A 80 -21.41 5.29 -2.21
C ASP A 80 -20.09 5.81 -2.77
N TRP A 81 -18.99 5.24 -2.31
CA TRP A 81 -17.66 5.60 -2.79
C TRP A 81 -17.29 4.82 -4.04
N LYS A 82 -16.97 5.54 -5.10
CA LYS A 82 -16.60 4.99 -6.40
C LYS A 82 -15.12 5.15 -6.65
N HIS A 83 -14.57 4.19 -7.42
CA HIS A 83 -13.19 4.25 -7.88
C HIS A 83 -13.10 4.78 -9.30
N LYS A 84 -11.96 5.39 -9.63
CA LYS A 84 -11.53 5.72 -10.98
C LYS A 84 -10.05 5.34 -11.14
N ALA A 85 -9.64 5.05 -12.38
CA ALA A 85 -8.22 4.86 -12.67
C ALA A 85 -7.46 6.17 -12.42
N GLN A 86 -6.27 6.07 -11.83
CA GLN A 86 -5.34 7.20 -11.79
C GLN A 86 -4.94 7.56 -13.23
N PRO A 87 -4.90 8.85 -13.61
CA PRO A 87 -4.70 9.25 -15.01
C PRO A 87 -3.43 8.68 -15.65
N ASP A 88 -2.34 8.65 -14.91
CA ASP A 88 -1.05 8.11 -15.32
C ASP A 88 -0.98 6.57 -15.36
N LYS A 89 -1.98 5.88 -14.83
CA LYS A 89 -2.05 4.42 -14.71
C LYS A 89 -3.24 3.81 -15.45
N ALA A 90 -4.03 4.62 -16.15
CA ALA A 90 -5.25 4.18 -16.83
C ALA A 90 -5.01 3.04 -17.83
N ASP A 91 -3.90 3.08 -18.57
CA ASP A 91 -3.56 2.02 -19.52
C ASP A 91 -3.24 0.70 -18.82
N ARG A 92 -2.61 0.76 -17.64
CA ARG A 92 -2.35 -0.43 -16.84
C ARG A 92 -3.64 -1.05 -16.29
N VAL A 93 -4.57 -0.22 -15.84
CA VAL A 93 -5.91 -0.67 -15.41
C VAL A 93 -6.64 -1.37 -16.55
N LYS A 94 -6.66 -0.77 -17.75
CA LYS A 94 -7.27 -1.37 -18.94
C LYS A 94 -6.61 -2.71 -19.31
N GLN A 95 -5.29 -2.78 -19.26
CA GLN A 95 -4.53 -3.99 -19.56
C GLN A 95 -4.88 -5.14 -18.60
N ILE A 96 -4.91 -4.86 -17.29
CA ILE A 96 -5.30 -5.86 -16.29
C ILE A 96 -6.75 -6.27 -16.51
N GLY A 97 -7.65 -5.31 -16.80
CA GLY A 97 -9.04 -5.58 -17.12
C GLY A 97 -9.21 -6.55 -18.30
N ALA A 98 -8.42 -6.35 -19.38
CA ALA A 98 -8.44 -7.25 -20.52
C ALA A 98 -7.96 -8.68 -20.17
N LEU A 99 -6.96 -8.80 -19.29
CA LEU A 99 -6.50 -10.11 -18.81
C LEU A 99 -7.55 -10.80 -17.92
N LEU A 100 -8.22 -10.04 -17.06
CA LEU A 100 -9.27 -10.55 -16.17
C LEU A 100 -10.46 -11.14 -16.95
N GLN A 101 -10.79 -10.62 -18.13
CA GLN A 101 -11.87 -11.16 -18.97
C GLN A 101 -11.62 -12.60 -19.44
N HIS A 102 -10.37 -13.03 -19.45
CA HIS A 102 -9.96 -14.37 -19.92
C HIS A 102 -9.46 -15.26 -18.79
N ALA A 103 -9.35 -14.74 -17.57
CA ALA A 103 -8.83 -15.49 -16.43
C ALA A 103 -9.93 -16.31 -15.76
N ASP A 104 -9.71 -17.62 -15.62
CA ASP A 104 -10.60 -18.52 -14.87
C ASP A 104 -10.28 -18.48 -13.37
N THR A 105 -9.01 -18.30 -13.03
CA THR A 105 -8.55 -18.16 -11.65
C THR A 105 -7.60 -16.98 -11.56
N VAL A 106 -7.83 -16.11 -10.60
CA VAL A 106 -6.93 -15.01 -10.25
C VAL A 106 -6.19 -15.35 -8.97
N VAL A 107 -4.90 -15.06 -8.92
CA VAL A 107 -4.11 -15.10 -7.71
C VAL A 107 -3.79 -13.69 -7.27
N ASN A 108 -4.40 -13.27 -6.15
CA ASN A 108 -4.03 -12.05 -5.48
C ASN A 108 -2.65 -12.25 -4.84
N ALA A 109 -1.65 -11.62 -5.43
CA ALA A 109 -0.26 -11.62 -4.98
C ALA A 109 0.19 -10.20 -4.57
N GLY A 110 -0.66 -9.47 -3.86
CA GLY A 110 -0.28 -8.26 -3.13
C GLY A 110 0.63 -8.58 -1.95
N ASP A 111 1.27 -7.60 -1.36
CA ASP A 111 2.04 -7.77 -0.13
C ASP A 111 1.15 -8.35 0.99
N ILE A 112 1.72 -9.01 2.00
CA ILE A 112 0.94 -9.75 3.01
C ILE A 112 0.30 -8.84 4.07
N ASP A 113 0.09 -7.59 3.77
CA ASP A 113 -0.58 -6.63 4.63
C ASP A 113 -1.99 -6.27 4.11
N GLU A 114 -2.68 -5.41 4.85
CA GLU A 114 -4.03 -4.95 4.53
C GLU A 114 -4.07 -4.13 3.22
N GLU A 115 -3.04 -3.33 2.94
CA GLU A 115 -2.96 -2.51 1.73
C GLU A 115 -2.73 -3.37 0.48
N GLY A 116 -1.82 -4.35 0.56
CA GLY A 116 -1.58 -5.29 -0.54
C GLY A 116 -2.80 -6.17 -0.83
N GLN A 117 -3.61 -6.49 0.19
CA GLN A 117 -4.89 -7.17 -0.01
C GLN A 117 -5.87 -6.27 -0.76
N LEU A 118 -6.07 -5.03 -0.30
CA LEU A 118 -6.99 -4.08 -0.90
C LEU A 118 -6.62 -3.76 -2.35
N LEU A 119 -5.33 -3.56 -2.62
CA LEU A 119 -4.83 -3.15 -3.94
C LEU A 119 -5.31 -4.06 -5.07
N VAL A 120 -5.35 -5.36 -4.86
CA VAL A 120 -5.84 -6.30 -5.86
C VAL A 120 -7.37 -6.43 -5.77
N ASP A 121 -7.93 -6.49 -4.57
CA ASP A 121 -9.39 -6.61 -4.39
C ASP A 121 -10.15 -5.43 -5.03
N GLU A 122 -9.63 -4.20 -4.94
CA GLU A 122 -10.24 -3.03 -5.58
C GLU A 122 -10.23 -3.13 -7.12
N LEU A 123 -9.17 -3.73 -7.70
CA LEU A 123 -9.10 -3.97 -9.15
C LEU A 123 -10.10 -5.03 -9.59
N LEU A 124 -10.24 -6.11 -8.82
CA LEU A 124 -11.21 -7.17 -9.10
C LEU A 124 -12.63 -6.62 -9.05
N ALA A 125 -12.94 -5.83 -8.03
CA ALA A 125 -14.23 -5.17 -7.87
C ALA A 125 -14.50 -4.15 -9.00
N PHE A 126 -13.50 -3.34 -9.36
CA PHE A 126 -13.61 -2.35 -10.44
C PHE A 126 -13.93 -2.96 -11.80
N HIS A 127 -13.38 -4.14 -12.07
CA HIS A 127 -13.64 -4.89 -13.31
C HIS A 127 -14.78 -5.91 -13.18
N ASN A 128 -15.50 -5.95 -12.07
CA ASN A 128 -16.58 -6.91 -11.79
C ASN A 128 -16.18 -8.36 -12.00
N TYR A 129 -14.96 -8.72 -11.59
CA TYR A 129 -14.47 -10.08 -11.67
C TYR A 129 -15.17 -10.97 -10.65
N ASN A 130 -15.82 -12.05 -11.11
CA ASN A 130 -16.59 -12.97 -10.28
C ASN A 130 -16.05 -14.42 -10.34
N GLY A 131 -14.86 -14.61 -10.91
CA GLY A 131 -14.20 -15.91 -10.97
C GLY A 131 -13.55 -16.32 -9.65
N LYS A 132 -12.91 -17.47 -9.65
CA LYS A 132 -12.17 -17.97 -8.49
C LYS A 132 -10.98 -17.07 -8.17
N VAL A 133 -10.80 -16.69 -6.89
CA VAL A 133 -9.66 -15.92 -6.43
C VAL A 133 -8.93 -16.65 -5.32
N LEU A 134 -7.62 -16.83 -5.50
CA LEU A 134 -6.71 -17.35 -4.51
C LEU A 134 -5.81 -16.24 -3.97
N ARG A 135 -5.32 -16.43 -2.76
CA ARG A 135 -4.37 -15.52 -2.11
C ARG A 135 -3.01 -16.19 -1.96
N LEU A 136 -1.98 -15.56 -2.50
CA LEU A 136 -0.59 -15.93 -2.28
C LEU A 136 -0.07 -15.18 -1.04
N ASN A 137 0.26 -15.90 0.02
CA ASN A 137 0.74 -15.34 1.27
C ASN A 137 2.26 -15.55 1.39
N THR A 138 3.04 -14.49 1.16
CA THR A 138 4.49 -14.51 1.41
C THR A 138 5.00 -13.10 1.69
N ASN A 139 5.94 -12.98 2.61
CA ASN A 139 6.74 -11.79 2.87
C ASN A 139 8.21 -12.00 2.49
N ASP A 140 8.54 -13.16 1.93
CA ASP A 140 9.88 -13.53 1.49
C ASP A 140 9.87 -13.80 -0.01
N THR A 141 10.72 -13.10 -0.74
CA THR A 141 10.85 -13.18 -2.20
C THR A 141 11.88 -14.21 -2.65
N SER A 142 12.52 -14.94 -1.72
CA SER A 142 13.42 -16.04 -2.07
C SER A 142 12.67 -17.13 -2.82
N GLU A 143 13.36 -17.79 -3.75
CA GLU A 143 12.75 -18.82 -4.60
C GLU A 143 12.16 -19.97 -3.77
N VAL A 144 12.82 -20.35 -2.67
CA VAL A 144 12.38 -21.44 -1.79
C VAL A 144 11.08 -21.08 -1.07
N ALA A 145 11.02 -19.88 -0.48
CA ALA A 145 9.82 -19.41 0.20
C ALA A 145 8.66 -19.21 -0.77
N MET A 146 8.93 -18.64 -1.94
CA MET A 146 7.93 -18.44 -2.98
C MET A 146 7.35 -19.78 -3.49
N ARG A 147 8.18 -20.78 -3.74
CA ARG A 147 7.71 -22.13 -4.11
C ARG A 147 6.84 -22.77 -3.04
N LYS A 148 7.16 -22.55 -1.76
CA LYS A 148 6.33 -23.01 -0.65
C LYS A 148 4.99 -22.28 -0.64
N ALA A 149 5.00 -20.95 -0.79
CA ALA A 149 3.80 -20.13 -0.80
C ALA A 149 2.86 -20.50 -1.97
N LEU A 150 3.40 -20.73 -3.17
CA LEU A 150 2.63 -21.15 -4.34
C LEU A 150 1.90 -22.49 -4.11
N LYS A 151 2.47 -23.40 -3.32
CA LYS A 151 1.82 -24.68 -2.97
C LYS A 151 0.78 -24.57 -1.86
N SER A 152 0.77 -23.45 -1.13
CA SER A 152 -0.09 -23.23 0.04
C SER A 152 -1.01 -22.01 -0.13
N MET A 153 -1.36 -21.68 -1.37
CA MET A 153 -2.34 -20.62 -1.64
C MET A 153 -3.69 -20.96 -0.99
N VAL A 154 -4.36 -19.95 -0.50
CA VAL A 154 -5.65 -20.09 0.18
C VAL A 154 -6.74 -19.32 -0.56
N PRO A 155 -8.03 -19.60 -0.32
CA PRO A 155 -9.12 -18.75 -0.84
C PRO A 155 -8.95 -17.30 -0.40
N ASN A 156 -9.11 -16.35 -1.33
CA ASN A 156 -8.90 -14.92 -1.06
C ASN A 156 -9.89 -14.37 0.00
N GLU A 157 -11.08 -14.96 0.09
CA GLU A 157 -12.12 -14.58 1.06
C GLU A 157 -11.64 -14.67 2.51
N LEU A 158 -10.68 -15.55 2.81
CA LEU A 158 -10.09 -15.66 4.15
C LEU A 158 -9.34 -14.39 4.60
N ARG A 159 -8.97 -13.52 3.64
CA ARG A 159 -8.29 -12.25 3.89
C ARG A 159 -9.18 -11.02 3.59
N SER A 160 -10.44 -11.22 3.28
CA SER A 160 -11.37 -10.13 2.92
C SER A 160 -11.48 -9.05 3.99
N ARG A 161 -11.36 -9.41 5.28
CA ARG A 161 -11.40 -8.45 6.39
C ARG A 161 -10.23 -7.47 6.36
N ASP A 162 -9.08 -7.91 5.89
CA ASP A 162 -7.88 -7.05 5.75
C ASP A 162 -8.13 -5.98 4.68
N GLY A 163 -8.67 -6.37 3.52
CA GLY A 163 -9.08 -5.44 2.46
C GLY A 163 -10.14 -4.44 2.93
N VAL A 164 -11.16 -4.91 3.69
CA VAL A 164 -12.19 -4.02 4.27
C VAL A 164 -11.59 -3.03 5.26
N SER A 165 -10.63 -3.46 6.09
CA SER A 165 -9.92 -2.60 7.05
C SER A 165 -9.15 -1.50 6.32
N ALA A 166 -8.36 -1.85 5.29
CA ALA A 166 -7.61 -0.88 4.47
C ALA A 166 -8.54 0.09 3.74
N PHE A 167 -9.63 -0.41 3.16
CA PHE A 167 -10.64 0.44 2.51
C PHE A 167 -11.29 1.43 3.49
N GLY A 168 -11.66 0.99 4.69
CA GLY A 168 -12.18 1.87 5.74
C GLY A 168 -11.19 2.98 6.09
N ARG A 169 -9.89 2.66 6.20
CA ARG A 169 -8.81 3.64 6.42
C ARG A 169 -8.72 4.63 5.25
N GLN A 170 -8.75 4.14 4.01
CA GLN A 170 -8.72 4.96 2.80
C GLN A 170 -9.89 5.95 2.76
N LEU A 171 -11.12 5.50 3.10
CA LEU A 171 -12.29 6.36 3.20
C LEU A 171 -12.14 7.43 4.27
N CYS A 172 -11.73 7.06 5.47
CA CYS A 172 -11.49 8.00 6.55
C CYS A 172 -10.47 9.07 6.16
N ASP A 173 -9.36 8.67 5.53
CA ASP A 173 -8.34 9.60 5.08
C ASP A 173 -8.85 10.56 3.99
N LYS A 174 -9.71 10.07 3.08
CA LYS A 174 -10.34 10.90 2.04
C LYS A 174 -11.32 11.91 2.65
N ILE A 175 -12.26 11.45 3.47
CA ILE A 175 -13.28 12.30 4.11
C ILE A 175 -12.61 13.37 4.98
N PHE A 176 -11.73 12.94 5.85
CA PHE A 176 -11.01 13.83 6.76
C PHE A 176 -10.12 14.80 5.98
N GLY A 177 -9.33 14.28 5.05
CA GLY A 177 -8.38 15.07 4.27
C GLY A 177 -9.07 16.16 3.45
N TYR A 178 -10.13 15.84 2.72
CA TYR A 178 -10.84 16.82 1.90
C TYR A 178 -11.54 17.89 2.75
N ASN A 179 -12.35 17.49 3.72
CA ASN A 179 -13.12 18.44 4.52
C ASN A 179 -12.21 19.37 5.31
N LEU A 180 -11.19 18.85 6.00
CA LEU A 180 -10.31 19.70 6.79
C LEU A 180 -9.34 20.53 5.94
N THR A 181 -8.86 19.99 4.81
CA THR A 181 -8.02 20.76 3.89
C THR A 181 -8.79 21.99 3.36
N ARG A 182 -10.05 21.80 2.93
CA ARG A 182 -10.90 22.90 2.47
C ARG A 182 -11.20 23.87 3.58
N TYR A 183 -11.63 23.38 4.74
CA TYR A 183 -11.96 24.20 5.91
C TYR A 183 -10.78 25.10 6.31
N TYR A 184 -9.62 24.53 6.59
CA TYR A 184 -8.44 25.31 7.00
C TYR A 184 -7.93 26.25 5.91
N SER A 185 -8.01 25.85 4.65
CA SER A 185 -7.64 26.76 3.55
C SER A 185 -8.56 27.97 3.47
N LEU A 186 -9.87 27.78 3.61
CA LEU A 186 -10.87 28.85 3.52
C LEU A 186 -10.76 29.84 4.70
N ILE A 187 -10.66 29.36 5.94
CA ILE A 187 -10.53 30.25 7.12
C ILE A 187 -9.21 31.01 7.11
N ASN A 188 -8.19 30.54 6.40
CA ASN A 188 -6.93 31.26 6.21
C ASN A 188 -6.90 32.11 4.91
N GLY A 189 -8.08 32.52 4.43
CA GLY A 189 -8.24 33.46 3.31
C GLY A 189 -8.18 32.82 1.92
N GLY A 190 -8.17 31.50 1.78
CA GLY A 190 -8.30 30.77 0.51
C GLY A 190 -7.16 30.92 -0.50
N LYS A 191 -6.16 31.76 -0.21
CA LYS A 191 -5.04 32.08 -1.12
C LYS A 191 -4.04 30.93 -1.27
N LYS A 192 -3.96 30.05 -0.28
CA LYS A 192 -3.02 28.92 -0.23
C LYS A 192 -3.73 27.68 0.30
N THR A 193 -3.56 26.58 -0.39
CA THR A 193 -4.02 25.28 0.11
C THR A 193 -3.23 24.88 1.34
N LEU A 194 -3.93 24.57 2.43
CA LEU A 194 -3.36 24.04 3.67
C LEU A 194 -3.70 22.55 3.77
N PRO A 195 -2.90 21.67 3.18
CA PRO A 195 -3.22 20.24 3.12
C PRO A 195 -3.19 19.65 4.52
N THR A 196 -4.33 19.09 4.92
CA THR A 196 -4.54 18.47 6.22
C THR A 196 -4.76 16.97 6.03
N GLY A 197 -4.18 16.15 6.92
CA GLY A 197 -4.33 14.71 6.85
C GLY A 197 -4.00 14.04 8.17
N ARG A 198 -4.60 12.88 8.39
CA ARG A 198 -4.50 12.09 9.63
C ARG A 198 -3.04 11.73 10.01
N VAL A 199 -2.20 11.44 9.04
CA VAL A 199 -0.77 11.14 9.26
C VAL A 199 0.07 12.41 9.20
N LYS A 200 -0.17 13.26 8.20
CA LYS A 200 0.63 14.46 7.93
C LYS A 200 0.65 15.43 9.12
N MET A 201 -0.50 15.71 9.72
CA MET A 201 -0.58 16.71 10.80
C MET A 201 0.10 16.26 12.10
N PRO A 202 -0.10 15.05 12.61
CA PRO A 202 0.66 14.55 13.76
C PRO A 202 2.17 14.51 13.50
N THR A 203 2.59 14.06 12.32
CA THR A 203 4.02 14.03 11.95
C THR A 203 4.62 15.44 11.96
N LEU A 204 3.95 16.40 11.35
CA LEU A 204 4.36 17.81 11.38
C LEU A 204 4.39 18.34 12.82
N GLY A 205 3.40 17.99 13.63
CA GLY A 205 3.35 18.35 15.05
C GLY A 205 4.56 17.88 15.84
N LEU A 206 4.98 16.64 15.61
CA LEU A 206 6.18 16.07 16.24
C LEU A 206 7.46 16.82 15.82
N VAL A 207 7.59 17.15 14.52
CA VAL A 207 8.74 17.93 14.01
C VAL A 207 8.76 19.32 14.65
N VAL A 208 7.64 20.06 14.61
CA VAL A 208 7.54 21.39 15.21
C VAL A 208 7.81 21.36 16.71
N GLN A 209 7.29 20.34 17.41
CA GLN A 209 7.57 20.19 18.85
C GLN A 209 9.06 19.99 19.11
N ARG A 210 9.71 19.17 18.30
CA ARG A 210 11.15 18.91 18.40
C ARG A 210 11.96 20.18 18.13
N ASP A 211 11.62 20.95 17.10
CA ASP A 211 12.27 22.20 16.76
C ASP A 211 12.16 23.19 17.94
N ARG A 212 10.97 23.34 18.52
CA ARG A 212 10.75 24.19 19.70
C ARG A 212 11.58 23.75 20.91
N LEU A 213 11.76 22.44 21.12
CA LEU A 213 12.62 21.93 22.19
C LEU A 213 14.09 22.26 21.93
N ILE A 214 14.53 22.26 20.67
CA ILE A 214 15.90 22.66 20.29
C ILE A 214 16.09 24.14 20.48
N GLU A 215 15.18 24.98 19.98
CA GLU A 215 15.22 26.45 20.10
C GLU A 215 15.21 26.93 21.57
N ASN A 216 14.44 26.26 22.41
CA ASN A 216 14.33 26.57 23.83
C ASN A 216 15.31 25.77 24.72
N HIS A 217 16.26 25.07 24.11
CA HIS A 217 17.19 24.24 24.86
C HIS A 217 18.06 25.06 25.81
N LYS A 218 18.01 24.74 27.08
CA LYS A 218 18.89 25.28 28.11
C LYS A 218 19.98 24.25 28.42
N LYS A 219 21.22 24.69 28.40
CA LYS A 219 22.34 23.82 28.80
C LYS A 219 22.13 23.37 30.24
N MET A 220 22.09 22.07 30.45
CA MET A 220 22.08 21.44 31.76
C MET A 220 23.39 20.72 32.01
N LEU A 221 23.91 20.86 33.21
CA LEU A 221 25.06 20.07 33.63
C LEU A 221 24.60 18.63 33.90
N TYR A 222 25.28 17.69 33.30
CA TYR A 222 25.05 16.26 33.56
C TYR A 222 26.38 15.57 33.88
N TYR A 223 26.31 14.50 34.64
CA TYR A 223 27.44 13.72 35.02
C TYR A 223 27.32 12.32 34.44
N THR A 224 28.41 11.79 33.91
CA THR A 224 28.53 10.38 33.53
C THR A 224 29.31 9.66 34.62
N ILE A 225 28.76 8.60 35.15
CA ILE A 225 29.48 7.75 36.13
C ILE A 225 30.18 6.66 35.31
N ASN A 226 31.49 6.66 35.37
CA ASN A 226 32.33 5.59 34.81
C ASN A 226 32.79 4.70 35.93
N ALA A 227 32.59 3.39 35.79
CA ALA A 227 33.12 2.41 36.74
C ALA A 227 34.22 1.58 36.06
N SER A 228 35.39 1.51 36.67
CA SER A 228 36.45 0.61 36.22
C SER A 228 36.37 -0.68 37.01
N VAL A 229 36.17 -1.79 36.34
CA VAL A 229 36.06 -3.12 36.94
C VAL A 229 37.29 -3.92 36.57
N ALA A 230 38.03 -4.41 37.59
CA ALA A 230 39.11 -5.37 37.39
C ALA A 230 38.47 -6.76 37.12
N VAL A 231 38.61 -7.23 35.89
CA VAL A 231 38.15 -8.58 35.52
C VAL A 231 39.34 -9.51 35.61
N ALA A 232 39.41 -10.34 36.64
CA ALA A 232 40.40 -11.38 36.90
C ALA A 232 41.79 -11.11 36.28
N VAL A 233 42.84 -11.34 36.51
CA VAL A 233 44.23 -11.17 36.00
C VAL A 233 44.28 -10.38 34.65
N GLY A 234 43.93 -9.08 34.64
CA GLY A 234 43.98 -8.27 33.44
C GLY A 234 43.89 -6.77 33.70
N LYS A 235 44.01 -5.96 32.65
CA LYS A 235 43.86 -4.50 32.75
C LYS A 235 42.42 -4.15 33.10
N PRO A 236 42.16 -3.10 33.93
CA PRO A 236 40.80 -2.62 34.19
C PRO A 236 40.12 -2.23 32.87
N VAL A 237 38.86 -2.61 32.74
CA VAL A 237 38.00 -2.25 31.61
C VAL A 237 37.02 -1.19 32.09
N ASP A 238 37.02 -0.04 31.43
CA ASP A 238 36.04 1.00 31.70
C ASP A 238 34.66 0.60 31.14
N VAL A 239 33.71 0.41 32.04
CA VAL A 239 32.31 0.11 31.68
C VAL A 239 31.49 1.40 31.85
N PRO A 240 31.02 2.02 30.78
CA PRO A 240 30.17 3.19 30.90
C PRO A 240 28.81 2.79 31.51
N CYS A 241 28.57 3.25 32.72
CA CYS A 241 27.27 3.08 33.38
C CYS A 241 26.40 4.33 33.14
N ARG A 242 25.20 4.15 32.60
CA ARG A 242 24.22 5.22 32.47
C ARG A 242 23.20 5.07 33.60
N TYR A 243 23.09 6.07 34.43
CA TYR A 243 21.95 6.17 35.34
C TYR A 243 20.69 6.55 34.51
N VAL A 244 19.62 5.76 34.61
CA VAL A 244 18.31 6.01 33.97
C VAL A 244 17.40 6.62 35.00
#